data_f869b43297298203223f26a05bf43db1
#
_entry.id   f869b43297298203223f26a05bf43db1
#
_cell.length_a   1.000
_cell.length_b   1.000
_cell.length_c   1.000
_cell.angle_alpha   90.00
_cell.angle_beta   90.00
_cell.angle_gamma   90.00
#
_symmetry.space_group_name_H-M   'P 1'
#
loop_
_entity.id
_entity.type
_entity.pdbx_description
1 polymer ?
#
loop_
_entity_poly.entity_id
_entity_poly.type
_entity_poly.pdbx_seq_one_letter_code
_entity_poly.pdbx_strand_id
1 'polypeptide(L)'
;DNENGGKVVTHSADLASNEGVDKATAWIIEKLGGADFLVNNAGRSIRRGIESSYDRYHDYERTMQINYFGALRMTMGLLPHMTAKRRGHVINISSIGVLTNAPRFSAYVASKAALDAWTACAASEFADVGIKFTTVNMPLVRTPMIAPTKLYQNVPTLSPEEAGDLIVRAIVYKPVRIATRLGIFGAVLHALAPRIAQIMM
;
A
#
# COMPACT_ATOMS: atom_id res chain seq x y z
N ASP A 1 25.79 -6.80 3.52
CA ASP A 1 26.41 -5.48 3.27
C ASP A 1 26.18 -5.16 1.80
N ASN A 2 25.61 -4.01 1.52
CA ASN A 2 25.41 -3.54 0.14
C ASN A 2 26.72 -2.92 -0.37
N GLU A 3 26.94 -2.96 -1.68
CA GLU A 3 28.09 -2.34 -2.36
C GLU A 3 28.28 -0.84 -2.00
N ASN A 4 27.25 -0.19 -1.46
CA ASN A 4 27.23 1.21 -1.02
C ASN A 4 27.39 1.40 0.50
N GLY A 5 27.78 0.38 1.26
CA GLY A 5 28.07 0.49 2.70
C GLY A 5 26.85 0.61 3.62
N GLY A 6 25.63 0.42 3.10
CA GLY A 6 24.39 0.42 3.90
C GLY A 6 24.25 -0.88 4.72
N LYS A 7 23.93 -0.78 6.02
CA LYS A 7 23.62 -1.93 6.87
C LYS A 7 22.17 -2.37 6.65
N VAL A 8 21.97 -3.62 6.27
CA VAL A 8 20.65 -4.26 6.20
C VAL A 8 20.42 -5.08 7.48
N VAL A 9 19.28 -4.87 8.12
CA VAL A 9 18.83 -5.63 9.28
C VAL A 9 17.47 -6.23 8.97
N THR A 10 17.27 -7.50 9.32
CA THR A 10 16.01 -8.22 9.10
C THR A 10 15.35 -8.59 10.42
N HIS A 11 14.03 -8.49 10.48
CA HIS A 11 13.21 -8.93 11.60
C HIS A 11 11.94 -9.59 11.06
N SER A 12 11.65 -10.80 11.52
CA SER A 12 10.44 -11.54 11.12
C SER A 12 9.26 -11.14 12.00
N ALA A 13 8.15 -10.77 11.39
CA ALA A 13 6.92 -10.41 12.09
C ALA A 13 5.68 -10.79 11.27
N ASP A 14 4.62 -11.25 11.94
CA ASP A 14 3.31 -11.43 11.34
C ASP A 14 2.52 -10.11 11.39
N LEU A 15 2.45 -9.43 10.25
CA LEU A 15 1.74 -8.15 10.13
C LEU A 15 0.21 -8.30 10.02
N ALA A 16 -0.32 -9.52 9.96
CA ALA A 16 -1.75 -9.79 10.11
C ALA A 16 -2.17 -9.97 11.58
N SER A 17 -1.21 -10.04 12.50
CA SER A 17 -1.42 -10.15 13.96
C SER A 17 -1.16 -8.80 14.63
N ASN A 18 -2.09 -8.37 15.49
CA ASN A 18 -1.87 -7.16 16.30
C ASN A 18 -0.62 -7.26 17.15
N GLU A 19 -0.43 -8.41 17.81
CA GLU A 19 0.76 -8.67 18.64
C GLU A 19 2.04 -8.69 17.81
N GLY A 20 1.99 -9.26 16.58
CA GLY A 20 3.13 -9.28 15.68
C GLY A 20 3.56 -7.88 15.25
N VAL A 21 2.60 -7.00 14.96
CA VAL A 21 2.88 -5.60 14.62
C VAL A 21 3.44 -4.84 15.81
N ASP A 22 2.88 -5.03 17.03
CA ASP A 22 3.36 -4.35 18.24
C ASP A 22 4.80 -4.75 18.58
N LYS A 23 5.11 -6.04 18.48
CA LYS A 23 6.48 -6.53 18.66
C LYS A 23 7.45 -5.95 17.63
N ALA A 24 7.02 -5.86 16.36
CA ALA A 24 7.84 -5.29 15.30
C ALA A 24 8.10 -3.79 15.52
N THR A 25 7.10 -3.01 15.87
CA THR A 25 7.26 -1.57 16.15
C THR A 25 8.14 -1.34 17.38
N ALA A 26 7.94 -2.09 18.46
CA ALA A 26 8.78 -2.02 19.65
C ALA A 26 10.24 -2.35 19.32
N TRP A 27 10.47 -3.41 18.55
CA TRP A 27 11.81 -3.81 18.10
C TRP A 27 12.48 -2.71 17.25
N ILE A 28 11.75 -2.09 16.31
CA ILE A 28 12.26 -0.98 15.48
C ILE A 28 12.70 0.20 16.37
N ILE A 29 11.86 0.57 17.34
CA ILE A 29 12.17 1.68 18.25
C ILE A 29 13.38 1.34 19.13
N GLU A 30 13.39 0.16 19.74
CA GLU A 30 14.46 -0.25 20.68
C GLU A 30 15.80 -0.47 19.99
N LYS A 31 15.84 -1.16 18.84
CA LYS A 31 17.08 -1.58 18.18
C LYS A 31 17.60 -0.59 17.16
N LEU A 32 16.70 0.16 16.50
CA LEU A 32 17.08 1.10 15.42
C LEU A 32 16.87 2.57 15.80
N GLY A 33 16.32 2.85 16.99
CA GLY A 33 16.01 4.22 17.40
C GLY A 33 14.83 4.85 16.64
N GLY A 34 13.96 4.02 16.05
CA GLY A 34 12.80 4.41 15.25
C GLY A 34 13.03 4.36 13.74
N ALA A 35 12.19 5.02 12.98
CA ALA A 35 12.26 5.07 11.52
C ALA A 35 12.02 6.49 11.01
N ASP A 36 12.79 6.94 10.03
CA ASP A 36 12.56 8.19 9.29
C ASP A 36 11.66 7.93 8.07
N PHE A 37 11.68 6.71 7.52
CA PHE A 37 10.84 6.28 6.40
C PHE A 37 10.17 4.96 6.76
N LEU A 38 8.86 4.88 6.53
CA LEU A 38 8.09 3.65 6.63
C LEU A 38 7.48 3.32 5.27
N VAL A 39 7.78 2.16 4.72
CA VAL A 39 7.16 1.67 3.48
C VAL A 39 6.23 0.51 3.82
N ASN A 40 4.93 0.76 3.84
CA ASN A 40 3.90 -0.25 4.03
C ASN A 40 3.67 -0.98 2.69
N ASN A 41 4.48 -2.00 2.45
CA ASN A 41 4.44 -2.79 1.22
C ASN A 41 3.76 -4.16 1.40
N ALA A 42 3.81 -4.74 2.60
CA ALA A 42 3.20 -6.03 2.87
C ALA A 42 1.71 -6.03 2.48
N GLY A 43 1.28 -7.08 1.83
CA GLY A 43 -0.10 -7.17 1.40
C GLY A 43 -0.45 -8.47 0.72
N ARG A 44 -1.75 -8.70 0.57
CA ARG A 44 -2.35 -9.86 -0.08
C ARG A 44 -3.37 -9.38 -1.11
N SER A 45 -3.40 -10.06 -2.25
CA SER A 45 -4.41 -9.88 -3.28
C SER A 45 -5.20 -11.18 -3.47
N ILE A 46 -6.52 -11.05 -3.57
CA ILE A 46 -7.43 -12.17 -3.88
C ILE A 46 -8.27 -11.72 -5.08
N ARG A 47 -8.18 -12.49 -6.17
CA ARG A 47 -9.02 -12.31 -7.35
C ARG A 47 -10.18 -13.30 -7.33
N ARG A 48 -11.38 -12.82 -7.01
CA ARG A 48 -12.60 -13.62 -6.94
C ARG A 48 -13.82 -12.76 -7.24
N GLY A 49 -14.77 -13.27 -8.03
CA GLY A 49 -16.07 -12.63 -8.22
C GLY A 49 -16.90 -12.65 -6.93
N ILE A 50 -17.77 -11.67 -6.73
CA ILE A 50 -18.62 -11.57 -5.53
C ILE A 50 -19.50 -12.80 -5.38
N GLU A 51 -20.13 -13.28 -6.47
CA GLU A 51 -20.96 -14.50 -6.46
C GLU A 51 -20.19 -15.75 -5.97
N SER A 52 -18.91 -15.85 -6.32
CA SER A 52 -18.03 -16.94 -5.85
C SER A 52 -17.48 -16.72 -4.45
N SER A 53 -17.95 -15.70 -3.74
CA SER A 53 -17.44 -15.30 -2.42
C SER A 53 -18.50 -15.33 -1.32
N TYR A 54 -19.73 -15.79 -1.60
CA TYR A 54 -20.81 -15.79 -0.62
C TYR A 54 -20.51 -16.61 0.64
N ASP A 55 -19.76 -17.70 0.51
CA ASP A 55 -19.30 -18.56 1.60
C ASP A 55 -17.86 -18.25 2.04
N ARG A 56 -17.27 -17.14 1.58
CA ARG A 56 -15.85 -16.83 1.77
C ARG A 56 -15.61 -15.46 2.39
N TYR A 57 -16.45 -15.08 3.33
CA TYR A 57 -16.33 -13.79 4.02
C TYR A 57 -14.96 -13.61 4.68
N HIS A 58 -14.34 -14.67 5.16
CA HIS A 58 -13.00 -14.67 5.70
C HIS A 58 -11.90 -14.16 4.73
N ASP A 59 -12.16 -14.19 3.40
CA ASP A 59 -11.24 -13.62 2.41
C ASP A 59 -11.19 -12.09 2.51
N TYR A 60 -12.33 -11.46 2.84
CA TYR A 60 -12.43 -10.02 3.09
C TYR A 60 -11.72 -9.65 4.41
N GLU A 61 -12.00 -10.38 5.48
CA GLU A 61 -11.40 -10.14 6.80
C GLU A 61 -9.88 -10.22 6.75
N ARG A 62 -9.33 -11.33 6.25
CA ARG A 62 -7.88 -11.52 6.19
C ARG A 62 -7.16 -10.58 5.22
N THR A 63 -7.87 -10.12 4.17
CA THR A 63 -7.32 -9.14 3.24
C THR A 63 -7.29 -7.76 3.89
N MET A 64 -8.38 -7.37 4.56
CA MET A 64 -8.46 -6.13 5.32
C MET A 64 -7.44 -6.12 6.46
N GLN A 65 -7.28 -7.24 7.16
CA GLN A 65 -6.37 -7.36 8.29
C GLN A 65 -4.92 -7.02 7.91
N ILE A 66 -4.40 -7.60 6.82
CA ILE A 66 -3.00 -7.36 6.44
C ILE A 66 -2.83 -6.05 5.65
N ASN A 67 -3.75 -5.74 4.71
CA ASN A 67 -3.55 -4.60 3.80
C ASN A 67 -3.88 -3.26 4.44
N TYR A 68 -4.78 -3.24 5.44
CA TYR A 68 -5.23 -2.03 6.11
C TYR A 68 -4.82 -2.00 7.58
N PHE A 69 -5.35 -2.91 8.42
CA PHE A 69 -5.12 -2.84 9.86
C PHE A 69 -3.65 -3.04 10.24
N GLY A 70 -2.94 -3.97 9.58
CA GLY A 70 -1.51 -4.17 9.82
C GLY A 70 -0.69 -2.93 9.45
N ALA A 71 -0.93 -2.35 8.27
CA ALA A 71 -0.27 -1.13 7.83
C ALA A 71 -0.60 0.08 8.71
N LEU A 72 -1.89 0.23 9.09
CA LEU A 72 -2.34 1.27 9.99
C LEU A 72 -1.67 1.17 11.36
N ARG A 73 -1.70 -0.02 11.98
CA ARG A 73 -1.11 -0.24 13.30
C ARG A 73 0.40 -0.02 13.31
N MET A 74 1.12 -0.50 12.29
CA MET A 74 2.55 -0.22 12.11
C MET A 74 2.83 1.28 12.03
N THR A 75 2.02 2.00 11.24
CA THR A 75 2.14 3.46 11.11
C THR A 75 1.88 4.15 12.44
N MET A 76 0.77 3.83 13.11
CA MET A 76 0.41 4.43 14.41
C MET A 76 1.45 4.14 15.50
N GLY A 77 2.09 2.96 15.47
CA GLY A 77 3.15 2.60 16.41
C GLY A 77 4.43 3.43 16.22
N LEU A 78 4.73 3.86 14.98
CA LEU A 78 5.94 4.65 14.66
C LEU A 78 5.69 6.16 14.62
N LEU A 79 4.45 6.61 14.39
CA LEU A 79 4.10 8.04 14.31
C LEU A 79 4.51 8.86 15.54
N PRO A 80 4.33 8.41 16.79
CA PRO A 80 4.76 9.18 17.97
C PRO A 80 6.25 9.51 17.93
N HIS A 81 7.07 8.55 17.50
CA HIS A 81 8.51 8.75 17.37
C HIS A 81 8.88 9.71 16.24
N MET A 82 8.22 9.61 15.08
CA MET A 82 8.38 10.55 13.98
C MET A 82 7.94 11.96 14.37
N THR A 83 6.81 12.07 15.08
CA THR A 83 6.26 13.34 15.59
C THR A 83 7.20 14.01 16.56
N ALA A 84 7.77 13.29 17.52
CA ALA A 84 8.76 13.83 18.46
C ALA A 84 10.01 14.40 17.75
N LYS A 85 10.42 13.75 16.66
CA LYS A 85 11.53 14.24 15.81
C LYS A 85 11.11 15.32 14.81
N ARG A 86 9.81 15.62 14.68
CA ARG A 86 9.23 16.48 13.63
C ARG A 86 9.69 16.10 12.23
N ARG A 87 9.97 14.83 12.00
CA ARG A 87 10.51 14.29 10.75
C ARG A 87 10.04 12.85 10.55
N GLY A 88 9.40 12.58 9.42
CA GLY A 88 8.99 11.25 9.03
C GLY A 88 8.34 11.24 7.65
N HIS A 89 8.38 10.08 7.00
CA HIS A 89 7.69 9.89 5.74
C HIS A 89 7.11 8.48 5.67
N VAL A 90 5.79 8.39 5.58
CA VAL A 90 5.05 7.14 5.42
C VAL A 90 4.66 6.97 3.96
N ILE A 91 5.05 5.86 3.37
CA ILE A 91 4.78 5.51 1.97
C ILE A 91 3.90 4.27 1.96
N ASN A 92 2.66 4.42 1.52
CA ASN A 92 1.69 3.34 1.46
C ASN A 92 1.59 2.79 0.03
N ILE A 93 1.94 1.49 -0.14
CA ILE A 93 1.80 0.83 -1.43
C ILE A 93 0.35 0.39 -1.61
N SER A 94 -0.34 1.14 -2.42
CA SER A 94 -1.71 0.91 -2.87
C SER A 94 -1.72 0.22 -4.24
N SER A 95 -2.77 0.39 -5.01
CA SER A 95 -2.93 -0.26 -6.32
C SER A 95 -3.65 0.65 -7.30
N ILE A 96 -3.30 0.53 -8.58
CA ILE A 96 -4.09 1.10 -9.67
C ILE A 96 -5.54 0.60 -9.64
N GLY A 97 -5.78 -0.61 -9.11
CA GLY A 97 -7.11 -1.18 -8.93
C GLY A 97 -8.04 -0.33 -8.09
N VAL A 98 -7.52 0.49 -7.16
CA VAL A 98 -8.32 1.45 -6.37
C VAL A 98 -8.83 2.59 -7.25
N LEU A 99 -8.03 3.04 -8.20
CA LEU A 99 -8.37 4.14 -9.10
C LEU A 99 -9.36 3.72 -10.19
N THR A 100 -9.36 2.43 -10.53
CA THR A 100 -10.17 1.87 -11.61
C THR A 100 -11.33 1.01 -11.12
N ASN A 101 -11.46 0.78 -9.80
CA ASN A 101 -12.46 -0.12 -9.21
C ASN A 101 -12.49 -1.50 -9.89
N ALA A 102 -11.31 -2.12 -10.05
CA ALA A 102 -11.11 -3.33 -10.83
C ALA A 102 -12.06 -4.47 -10.41
N PRO A 103 -12.91 -5.01 -11.33
CA PRO A 103 -13.84 -6.09 -11.02
C PRO A 103 -13.10 -7.36 -10.60
N ARG A 104 -13.76 -8.19 -9.79
CA ARG A 104 -13.24 -9.43 -9.20
C ARG A 104 -12.15 -9.23 -8.14
N PHE A 105 -11.87 -8.00 -7.72
CA PHE A 105 -10.90 -7.66 -6.67
C PHE A 105 -11.54 -6.93 -5.48
N SER A 106 -12.85 -7.11 -5.24
CA SER A 106 -13.61 -6.34 -4.25
C SER A 106 -12.96 -6.32 -2.86
N ALA A 107 -12.53 -7.46 -2.32
CA ALA A 107 -11.85 -7.52 -1.02
C ALA A 107 -10.51 -6.74 -1.04
N TYR A 108 -9.72 -6.93 -2.09
CA TYR A 108 -8.42 -6.28 -2.23
C TYR A 108 -8.56 -4.77 -2.44
N VAL A 109 -9.40 -4.36 -3.39
CA VAL A 109 -9.63 -2.94 -3.70
C VAL A 109 -10.17 -2.20 -2.49
N ALA A 110 -11.17 -2.77 -1.79
CA ALA A 110 -11.72 -2.19 -0.57
C ALA A 110 -10.64 -1.98 0.51
N SER A 111 -9.77 -2.96 0.73
CA SER A 111 -8.71 -2.85 1.73
C SER A 111 -7.67 -1.77 1.39
N LYS A 112 -7.29 -1.65 0.12
CA LYS A 112 -6.35 -0.62 -0.33
C LYS A 112 -7.00 0.76 -0.41
N ALA A 113 -8.29 0.86 -0.76
CA ALA A 113 -9.05 2.10 -0.72
C ALA A 113 -9.20 2.65 0.71
N ALA A 114 -9.43 1.77 1.69
CA ALA A 114 -9.45 2.15 3.11
C ALA A 114 -8.12 2.79 3.53
N LEU A 115 -6.99 2.19 3.13
CA LEU A 115 -5.66 2.73 3.42
C LEU A 115 -5.42 4.07 2.71
N ASP A 116 -5.87 4.22 1.44
CA ASP A 116 -5.76 5.48 0.69
C ASP A 116 -6.53 6.61 1.38
N ALA A 117 -7.78 6.35 1.79
CA ALA A 117 -8.61 7.32 2.46
C ALA A 117 -8.00 7.74 3.81
N TRP A 118 -7.57 6.77 4.63
CA TRP A 118 -6.88 7.05 5.88
C TRP A 118 -5.61 7.88 5.67
N THR A 119 -4.82 7.53 4.66
CA THR A 119 -3.58 8.26 4.31
C THR A 119 -3.86 9.73 3.98
N ALA A 120 -4.94 10.02 3.26
CA ALA A 120 -5.32 11.39 2.93
C ALA A 120 -5.71 12.20 4.17
N CYS A 121 -6.46 11.59 5.11
CA CYS A 121 -6.78 12.23 6.40
C CYS A 121 -5.51 12.49 7.21
N ALA A 122 -4.67 11.48 7.38
CA ALA A 122 -3.41 11.60 8.13
C ALA A 122 -2.48 12.66 7.53
N ALA A 123 -2.37 12.74 6.20
CA ALA A 123 -1.55 13.74 5.53
C ALA A 123 -2.00 15.17 5.87
N SER A 124 -3.30 15.40 6.01
CA SER A 124 -3.85 16.70 6.41
C SER A 124 -3.61 17.00 7.88
N GLU A 125 -3.80 16.01 8.77
CA GLU A 125 -3.61 16.17 10.21
C GLU A 125 -2.15 16.42 10.60
N PHE A 126 -1.21 15.85 9.86
CA PHE A 126 0.23 15.95 10.14
C PHE A 126 0.97 16.96 9.26
N ALA A 127 0.25 17.79 8.48
CA ALA A 127 0.86 18.75 7.55
C ALA A 127 1.86 19.68 8.24
N ASP A 128 1.53 20.21 9.43
CA ASP A 128 2.32 21.16 10.18
C ASP A 128 3.33 20.49 11.15
N VAL A 129 3.28 19.16 11.25
CA VAL A 129 4.12 18.40 12.19
C VAL A 129 5.44 17.96 11.55
N GLY A 130 5.58 18.11 10.22
CA GLY A 130 6.79 17.70 9.49
C GLY A 130 6.76 16.23 9.03
N ILE A 131 5.61 15.55 9.14
CA ILE A 131 5.42 14.20 8.66
C ILE A 131 4.80 14.23 7.27
N LYS A 132 5.35 13.46 6.34
CA LYS A 132 4.84 13.35 4.97
C LYS A 132 4.19 11.98 4.74
N PHE A 133 3.21 11.96 3.85
CA PHE A 133 2.54 10.74 3.43
C PHE A 133 2.50 10.67 1.91
N THR A 134 2.82 9.51 1.36
CA THR A 134 2.74 9.24 -0.07
C THR A 134 1.94 7.97 -0.32
N THR A 135 0.95 8.04 -1.19
CA THR A 135 0.27 6.86 -1.73
C THR A 135 0.87 6.50 -3.09
N VAL A 136 1.32 5.26 -3.25
CA VAL A 136 1.78 4.72 -4.54
C VAL A 136 0.71 3.77 -5.07
N ASN A 137 -0.08 4.21 -6.07
CA ASN A 137 -1.04 3.35 -6.76
C ASN A 137 -0.28 2.48 -7.78
N MET A 138 0.35 1.41 -7.26
CA MET A 138 1.21 0.52 -8.02
C MET A 138 0.45 -0.15 -9.17
N PRO A 139 0.95 -0.12 -10.40
CA PRO A 139 0.43 -0.94 -11.49
C PRO A 139 0.77 -2.42 -11.26
N LEU A 140 0.46 -3.29 -12.23
CA LEU A 140 0.86 -4.68 -12.15
C LEU A 140 2.39 -4.80 -12.14
N VAL A 141 2.90 -5.58 -11.20
CA VAL A 141 4.33 -5.90 -11.06
C VAL A 141 4.52 -7.39 -11.29
N ARG A 142 5.49 -7.77 -12.09
CA ARG A 142 5.81 -9.17 -12.41
C ARG A 142 6.40 -9.89 -11.21
N THR A 143 5.51 -10.45 -10.40
CA THR A 143 5.83 -11.16 -9.15
C THR A 143 5.04 -12.47 -9.06
N PRO A 144 5.39 -13.39 -8.16
CA PRO A 144 4.59 -14.59 -7.90
C PRO A 144 3.12 -14.31 -7.55
N MET A 145 2.80 -13.14 -7.02
CA MET A 145 1.44 -12.75 -6.67
C MET A 145 0.50 -12.70 -7.89
N ILE A 146 0.99 -12.29 -9.06
CA ILE A 146 0.18 -12.18 -10.29
C ILE A 146 0.27 -13.43 -11.17
N ALA A 147 1.27 -14.28 -10.98
CA ALA A 147 1.54 -15.46 -11.81
C ALA A 147 0.33 -16.39 -12.01
N PRO A 148 -0.55 -16.66 -11.02
CA PRO A 148 -1.71 -17.51 -11.20
C PRO A 148 -2.78 -16.94 -12.15
N THR A 149 -2.72 -15.66 -12.52
CA THR A 149 -3.73 -14.99 -13.33
C THR A 149 -3.30 -14.93 -14.79
N LYS A 150 -3.70 -15.90 -15.60
CA LYS A 150 -3.35 -16.00 -17.03
C LYS A 150 -3.63 -14.73 -17.84
N LEU A 151 -4.67 -13.97 -17.46
CA LEU A 151 -5.04 -12.70 -18.10
C LEU A 151 -3.89 -11.67 -18.08
N TYR A 152 -3.00 -11.74 -17.09
CA TYR A 152 -1.90 -10.78 -16.95
C TYR A 152 -0.68 -11.08 -17.82
N GLN A 153 -0.64 -12.23 -18.49
CA GLN A 153 0.49 -12.61 -19.36
C GLN A 153 0.69 -11.64 -20.55
N ASN A 154 -0.41 -11.02 -21.00
CA ASN A 154 -0.41 -10.10 -22.14
C ASN A 154 -0.67 -8.63 -21.76
N VAL A 155 -0.61 -8.30 -20.45
CA VAL A 155 -0.81 -6.94 -19.96
C VAL A 155 0.56 -6.34 -19.60
N PRO A 156 0.83 -5.07 -19.94
CA PRO A 156 2.06 -4.40 -19.53
C PRO A 156 2.23 -4.46 -17.99
N THR A 157 3.39 -4.92 -17.55
CA THR A 157 3.74 -5.07 -16.15
C THR A 157 5.09 -4.42 -15.89
N LEU A 158 5.28 -3.84 -14.71
CA LEU A 158 6.60 -3.42 -14.26
C LEU A 158 7.44 -4.62 -13.84
N SER A 159 8.76 -4.50 -13.95
CA SER A 159 9.67 -5.38 -13.24
C SER A 159 9.69 -5.03 -11.74
N PRO A 160 10.19 -5.92 -10.86
CA PRO A 160 10.42 -5.59 -9.45
C PRO A 160 11.33 -4.38 -9.26
N GLU A 161 12.36 -4.23 -10.10
CA GLU A 161 13.31 -3.12 -10.09
C GLU A 161 12.61 -1.80 -10.42
N GLU A 162 11.84 -1.75 -11.51
CA GLU A 162 11.03 -0.59 -11.89
C GLU A 162 10.02 -0.19 -10.80
N ALA A 163 9.43 -1.18 -10.11
CA ALA A 163 8.57 -0.93 -8.97
C ALA A 163 9.36 -0.35 -7.78
N GLY A 164 10.58 -0.84 -7.55
CA GLY A 164 11.53 -0.29 -6.58
C GLY A 164 11.86 1.18 -6.86
N ASP A 165 12.10 1.54 -8.12
CA ASP A 165 12.37 2.92 -8.54
C ASP A 165 11.22 3.87 -8.22
N LEU A 166 9.97 3.42 -8.31
CA LEU A 166 8.81 4.21 -7.88
C LEU A 166 8.84 4.49 -6.38
N ILE A 167 9.29 3.54 -5.56
CA ILE A 167 9.45 3.73 -4.12
C ILE A 167 10.59 4.71 -3.82
N VAL A 168 11.72 4.57 -4.51
CA VAL A 168 12.84 5.51 -4.40
C VAL A 168 12.40 6.93 -4.78
N ARG A 169 11.63 7.08 -5.86
CA ARG A 169 11.04 8.37 -6.23
C ARG A 169 10.11 8.93 -5.16
N ALA A 170 9.29 8.06 -4.52
CA ALA A 170 8.46 8.48 -3.39
C ALA A 170 9.31 9.02 -2.24
N ILE A 171 10.40 8.34 -1.88
CA ILE A 171 11.32 8.74 -0.81
C ILE A 171 11.98 10.09 -1.11
N VAL A 172 12.50 10.26 -2.34
CA VAL A 172 13.27 11.44 -2.74
C VAL A 172 12.38 12.67 -2.90
N TYR A 173 11.30 12.54 -3.67
CA TYR A 173 10.46 13.69 -4.06
C TYR A 173 9.27 13.94 -3.15
N LYS A 174 8.89 12.97 -2.31
CA LYS A 174 7.78 13.05 -1.34
C LYS A 174 6.47 13.57 -1.93
N PRO A 175 6.03 13.10 -3.11
CA PRO A 175 4.76 13.52 -3.69
C PRO A 175 3.61 12.98 -2.85
N VAL A 176 2.47 13.63 -2.88
CA VAL A 176 1.24 13.12 -2.22
C VAL A 176 0.82 11.78 -2.83
N ARG A 177 0.96 11.63 -4.15
CA ARG A 177 0.55 10.43 -4.89
C ARG A 177 1.47 10.15 -6.08
N ILE A 178 1.75 8.85 -6.29
CA ILE A 178 2.31 8.32 -7.53
C ILE A 178 1.27 7.39 -8.15
N ALA A 179 0.87 7.66 -9.39
CA ALA A 179 -0.07 6.85 -10.16
C ALA A 179 0.22 6.93 -11.66
N THR A 180 -0.21 5.92 -12.41
CA THR A 180 -0.13 5.97 -13.87
C THR A 180 -1.16 6.93 -14.46
N ARG A 181 -0.88 7.48 -15.64
CA ARG A 181 -1.86 8.33 -16.36
C ARG A 181 -3.18 7.61 -16.58
N LEU A 182 -3.14 6.32 -16.92
CA LEU A 182 -4.33 5.49 -17.09
C LEU A 182 -5.14 5.36 -15.79
N GLY A 183 -4.48 5.15 -14.65
CA GLY A 183 -5.12 5.10 -13.35
C GLY A 183 -5.81 6.42 -12.99
N ILE A 184 -5.14 7.55 -13.21
CA ILE A 184 -5.72 8.88 -12.99
C ILE A 184 -6.93 9.10 -13.89
N PHE A 185 -6.82 8.75 -15.17
CA PHE A 185 -7.94 8.82 -16.11
C PHE A 185 -9.14 7.98 -15.63
N GLY A 186 -8.89 6.74 -15.19
CA GLY A 186 -9.93 5.86 -14.61
C GLY A 186 -10.61 6.49 -13.39
N ALA A 187 -9.84 7.08 -12.47
CA ALA A 187 -10.38 7.75 -11.29
C ALA A 187 -11.27 8.95 -11.68
N VAL A 188 -10.81 9.78 -12.61
CA VAL A 188 -11.58 10.93 -13.11
C VAL A 188 -12.88 10.47 -13.82
N LEU A 189 -12.78 9.42 -14.64
CA LEU A 189 -13.94 8.85 -15.33
C LEU A 189 -14.97 8.32 -14.33
N HIS A 190 -14.54 7.61 -13.28
CA HIS A 190 -15.43 7.14 -12.22
C HIS A 190 -16.10 8.29 -11.45
N ALA A 191 -15.38 9.38 -11.22
CA ALA A 191 -15.93 10.54 -10.52
C ALA A 191 -16.95 11.32 -11.35
N LEU A 192 -16.69 11.51 -12.65
CA LEU A 192 -17.52 12.37 -13.52
C LEU A 192 -18.60 11.59 -14.28
N ALA A 193 -18.33 10.34 -14.65
CA ALA A 193 -19.23 9.51 -15.47
C ALA A 193 -19.27 8.05 -14.99
N PRO A 194 -19.77 7.77 -13.76
CA PRO A 194 -19.66 6.43 -13.13
C PRO A 194 -20.35 5.33 -13.95
N ARG A 195 -21.47 5.64 -14.63
CA ARG A 195 -22.16 4.66 -15.49
C ARG A 195 -21.30 4.24 -16.69
N ILE A 196 -20.61 5.18 -17.32
CA ILE A 196 -19.71 4.90 -18.45
C ILE A 196 -18.52 4.07 -17.96
N ALA A 197 -17.95 4.45 -16.83
CA ALA A 197 -16.85 3.72 -16.24
C ALA A 197 -17.20 2.25 -15.93
N GLN A 198 -18.42 1.98 -15.43
CA GLN A 198 -18.90 0.62 -15.16
C GLN A 198 -19.07 -0.24 -16.41
N ILE A 199 -19.46 0.36 -17.55
CA ILE A 199 -19.64 -0.37 -18.83
C ILE A 199 -18.27 -0.72 -19.44
N MET A 200 -17.25 0.12 -19.23
CA MET A 200 -15.91 -0.07 -19.79
C MET A 200 -15.04 -1.08 -19.04
N MET A 201 -15.45 -1.54 -17.85
CA MET A 201 -14.76 -2.47 -16.97
C MET A 201 -15.26 -3.93 -17.09
#